data_5d66f6fbce822231a4200e106e5393d3
#
_entry.id   5d66f6fbce822231a4200e106e5393d3
#
_cell.length_a   1.000
_cell.length_b   1.000
_cell.length_c   1.000
_cell.angle_alpha   90.00
_cell.angle_beta   90.00
_cell.angle_gamma   90.00
#
_symmetry.space_group_name_H-M   'P 1'
#
loop_
_entity.id
_entity.type
_entity.pdbx_description
1 polymer ?
#
loop_
_entity_poly.entity_id
_entity_poly.type
_entity_poly.pdbx_seq_one_letter_code
_entity_poly.pdbx_strand_id
1 'polypeptide(L)'
;MSLRSSVYECEVVHQRLHPKRHHFSYRLFFLDLDLDELPQLRRRLKLFGHNRFNLFEFRDRDHIDLGSSSLRENLESYLETQGVTLPEGARVRLVTLPRIAGYIFNPVCFYFLSDPEGRPLHALVEVCNTFK
;
A
#
# COMPACT_ATOMS: atom_id res chain seq x y z
N MET A 1 23.14 2.14 3.37
CA MET A 1 22.21 1.30 2.61
C MET A 1 21.13 2.15 1.99
N SER A 2 20.89 1.98 0.70
CA SER A 2 19.78 2.62 0.02
C SER A 2 18.46 1.97 0.38
N LEU A 3 17.43 2.79 0.55
CA LEU A 3 16.06 2.31 0.75
C LEU A 3 15.46 1.81 -0.57
N ARG A 4 14.65 0.76 -0.50
CA ARG A 4 13.86 0.28 -1.63
C ARG A 4 12.53 1.02 -1.75
N SER A 5 12.05 1.57 -0.65
CA SER A 5 10.83 2.38 -0.62
C SER A 5 11.04 3.72 -1.33
N SER A 6 10.00 4.21 -1.99
CA SER A 6 10.05 5.44 -2.77
C SER A 6 8.70 6.15 -2.80
N VAL A 7 8.69 7.36 -3.34
CA VAL A 7 7.49 8.15 -3.58
C VAL A 7 7.35 8.38 -5.07
N TYR A 8 6.16 8.13 -5.61
CA TYR A 8 5.84 8.40 -7.00
C TYR A 8 4.83 9.52 -7.11
N GLU A 9 5.14 10.53 -7.91
CA GLU A 9 4.14 11.49 -8.36
C GLU A 9 3.41 10.90 -9.57
N CYS A 10 2.08 10.85 -9.48
CA CYS A 10 1.25 10.21 -10.49
C CYS A 10 0.19 11.18 -10.99
N GLU A 11 -0.04 11.16 -12.29
CA GLU A 11 -1.24 11.75 -12.88
C GLU A 11 -2.27 10.65 -13.08
N VAL A 12 -3.44 10.83 -12.45
CA VAL A 12 -4.54 9.89 -12.58
C VAL A 12 -5.55 10.49 -13.54
N VAL A 13 -5.82 9.78 -14.63
CA VAL A 13 -6.82 10.17 -15.62
C VAL A 13 -8.01 9.24 -15.45
N HIS A 14 -9.18 9.84 -15.26
CA HIS A 14 -10.43 9.11 -15.16
C HIS A 14 -11.32 9.50 -16.34
N GLN A 15 -11.69 8.52 -17.14
CA GLN A 15 -12.56 8.72 -18.28
C GLN A 15 -13.76 7.80 -18.22
N ARG A 16 -14.95 8.40 -18.25
CA ARG A 16 -16.20 7.66 -18.31
C ARG A 16 -16.86 7.94 -19.66
N LEU A 17 -17.26 6.88 -20.36
CA LEU A 17 -17.86 6.96 -21.68
C LEU A 17 -19.39 6.91 -21.65
N HIS A 18 -19.98 6.24 -20.65
CA HIS A 18 -21.41 6.01 -20.49
C HIS A 18 -21.84 6.19 -19.04
N PRO A 19 -23.04 6.68 -18.76
CA PRO A 19 -24.06 7.22 -19.65
C PRO A 19 -23.75 8.63 -20.18
N LYS A 20 -22.86 9.36 -19.50
CA LYS A 20 -22.33 10.65 -19.94
C LYS A 20 -20.82 10.58 -20.02
N ARG A 21 -20.26 11.19 -21.06
CA ARG A 21 -18.81 11.37 -21.14
C ARG A 21 -18.36 12.29 -20.02
N HIS A 22 -17.44 11.81 -19.22
CA HIS A 22 -16.80 12.58 -18.17
C HIS A 22 -15.31 12.26 -18.18
N HIS A 23 -14.52 13.32 -18.24
CA HIS A 23 -13.06 13.21 -18.23
C HIS A 23 -12.50 14.18 -17.23
N PHE A 24 -11.69 13.68 -16.30
CA PHE A 24 -10.94 14.53 -15.39
C PHE A 24 -9.59 13.88 -15.09
N SER A 25 -8.63 14.71 -14.78
CA SER A 25 -7.32 14.26 -14.32
C SER A 25 -6.94 15.02 -13.05
N TYR A 26 -6.16 14.35 -12.21
CA TYR A 26 -5.63 14.96 -10.99
C TYR A 26 -4.29 14.34 -10.66
N ARG A 27 -3.49 15.07 -9.90
CA ARG A 27 -2.18 14.60 -9.48
C ARG A 27 -2.25 14.09 -8.06
N LEU A 28 -1.65 12.93 -7.85
CA LEU A 28 -1.48 12.32 -6.55
C LEU A 28 -0.03 11.88 -6.41
N PHE A 29 0.39 11.63 -5.18
CA PHE A 29 1.61 10.88 -4.95
C PHE A 29 1.27 9.60 -4.22
N PHE A 30 1.87 8.50 -4.68
CA PHE A 30 1.79 7.20 -4.02
C PHE A 30 3.07 6.92 -3.28
N LEU A 31 2.93 6.26 -2.13
CA LEU A 31 4.05 5.64 -1.46
C LEU A 31 4.23 4.23 -2.03
N ASP A 32 5.47 3.88 -2.34
CA ASP A 32 5.89 2.52 -2.68
C ASP A 32 6.73 2.03 -1.52
N LEU A 33 6.11 1.24 -0.63
CA LEU A 33 6.69 0.85 0.63
C LEU A 33 7.14 -0.61 0.58
N ASP A 34 8.41 -0.85 0.89
CA ASP A 34 8.84 -2.18 1.31
C ASP A 34 8.46 -2.35 2.78
N LEU A 35 7.61 -3.34 3.08
CA LEU A 35 7.08 -3.51 4.44
C LEU A 35 8.18 -3.79 5.47
N ASP A 36 9.30 -4.38 5.05
CA ASP A 36 10.44 -4.64 5.93
C ASP A 36 11.20 -3.36 6.29
N GLU A 37 11.02 -2.29 5.52
CA GLU A 37 11.70 -1.01 5.75
C GLU A 37 10.91 -0.05 6.65
N LEU A 38 9.68 -0.36 7.02
CA LEU A 38 8.83 0.54 7.80
C LEU A 38 9.49 1.05 9.09
N PRO A 39 10.14 0.20 9.91
CA PRO A 39 10.82 0.70 11.11
C PRO A 39 11.95 1.68 10.81
N GLN A 40 12.68 1.48 9.71
CA GLN A 40 13.77 2.33 9.28
C GLN A 40 13.25 3.67 8.75
N LEU A 41 12.16 3.65 7.96
CA LEU A 41 11.50 4.86 7.45
C LEU A 41 11.00 5.73 8.61
N ARG A 42 10.37 5.13 9.60
CA ARG A 42 9.89 5.83 10.78
C ARG A 42 11.01 6.55 11.53
N ARG A 43 12.20 5.95 11.62
CA ARG A 43 13.35 6.54 12.29
C ARG A 43 13.99 7.66 11.48
N ARG A 44 14.02 7.54 10.15
CA ARG A 44 14.70 8.49 9.27
C ARG A 44 13.84 9.68 8.89
N LEU A 45 12.53 9.50 8.80
CA LEU A 45 11.63 10.52 8.29
C LEU A 45 10.77 11.09 9.42
N LYS A 46 11.05 12.33 9.81
CA LYS A 46 10.37 12.97 10.94
C LYS A 46 8.86 13.18 10.69
N LEU A 47 8.46 13.40 9.44
CA LEU A 47 7.07 13.67 9.08
C LEU A 47 6.28 12.41 8.72
N PHE A 48 6.92 11.24 8.78
CA PHE A 48 6.30 9.94 8.49
C PHE A 48 6.10 9.15 9.77
N GLY A 49 4.89 8.65 9.98
CA GLY A 49 4.53 7.79 11.10
C GLY A 49 4.03 6.42 10.63
N HIS A 50 4.38 5.38 11.37
CA HIS A 50 3.83 4.04 11.20
C HIS A 50 3.00 3.69 12.42
N ASN A 51 1.68 3.48 12.22
CA ASN A 51 0.69 3.21 13.26
C ASN A 51 0.62 4.30 14.36
N ARG A 52 1.00 5.53 14.02
CA ARG A 52 0.91 6.67 14.91
C ARG A 52 0.69 7.94 14.11
N PHE A 53 0.05 8.94 14.74
CA PHE A 53 -0.25 10.21 14.09
C PHE A 53 1.00 10.94 13.64
N ASN A 54 0.97 11.42 12.41
CA ASN A 54 1.99 12.29 11.82
C ASN A 54 1.39 13.00 10.60
N LEU A 55 2.15 13.89 9.96
CA LEU A 55 1.69 14.57 8.74
C LEU A 55 1.41 13.54 7.62
N PHE A 56 2.35 12.64 7.39
CA PHE A 56 2.16 11.48 6.52
C PHE A 56 2.21 10.24 7.38
N GLU A 57 1.19 9.41 7.30
CA GLU A 57 1.15 8.20 8.11
C GLU A 57 0.66 7.00 7.32
N PHE A 58 1.27 5.88 7.63
CA PHE A 58 0.86 4.56 7.19
C PHE A 58 0.33 3.79 8.40
N ARG A 59 -0.88 3.25 8.27
CA ARG A 59 -1.49 2.44 9.31
C ARG A 59 -1.85 1.07 8.76
N ASP A 60 -1.38 0.03 9.41
CA ASP A 60 -1.70 -1.35 9.03
C ASP A 60 -3.22 -1.59 8.98
N ARG A 61 -3.97 -0.99 9.89
CA ARG A 61 -5.43 -1.13 9.98
C ARG A 61 -6.21 -0.53 8.79
N ASP A 62 -5.58 0.31 7.98
CA ASP A 62 -6.20 0.90 6.79
C ASP A 62 -6.21 -0.06 5.60
N HIS A 63 -5.61 -1.22 5.75
CA HIS A 63 -5.43 -2.24 4.73
C HIS A 63 -6.12 -3.54 5.13
N ILE A 64 -5.74 -4.65 4.51
CA ILE A 64 -6.33 -5.97 4.79
C ILE A 64 -6.35 -6.23 6.29
N ASP A 65 -7.54 -6.34 6.87
CA ASP A 65 -7.73 -6.59 8.30
C ASP A 65 -8.43 -7.95 8.50
N LEU A 66 -7.67 -8.93 8.93
CA LEU A 66 -8.15 -10.28 9.24
C LEU A 66 -7.90 -10.65 10.70
N GLY A 67 -7.79 -9.63 11.58
CA GLY A 67 -7.69 -9.81 13.02
C GLY A 67 -6.29 -9.75 13.59
N SER A 68 -5.24 -9.73 12.76
CA SER A 68 -3.89 -9.46 13.24
C SER A 68 -3.59 -7.95 13.28
N SER A 69 -2.71 -7.54 14.17
CA SER A 69 -2.20 -6.16 14.21
C SER A 69 -1.17 -5.87 13.12
N SER A 70 -0.62 -6.91 12.48
CA SER A 70 0.36 -6.79 11.40
C SER A 70 -0.29 -6.96 10.03
N LEU A 71 -0.05 -5.99 9.14
CA LEU A 71 -0.52 -6.10 7.76
C LEU A 71 0.06 -7.32 7.05
N ARG A 72 1.34 -7.63 7.30
CA ARG A 72 1.98 -8.78 6.68
C ARG A 72 1.30 -10.08 7.06
N GLU A 73 0.97 -10.26 8.34
CA GLU A 73 0.24 -11.45 8.80
C GLU A 73 -1.15 -11.54 8.19
N ASN A 74 -1.86 -10.44 8.10
CA ASN A 74 -3.18 -10.38 7.46
C ASN A 74 -3.09 -10.73 5.97
N LEU A 75 -2.08 -10.21 5.28
CA LEU A 75 -1.82 -10.52 3.88
C LEU A 75 -1.54 -12.01 3.68
N GLU A 76 -0.68 -12.59 4.51
CA GLU A 76 -0.34 -14.02 4.45
C GLU A 76 -1.58 -14.89 4.71
N SER A 77 -2.40 -14.51 5.69
CA SER A 77 -3.66 -15.21 5.98
C SER A 77 -4.62 -15.16 4.80
N TYR A 78 -4.75 -14.01 4.15
CA TYR A 78 -5.57 -13.87 2.95
C TYR A 78 -5.06 -14.77 1.82
N LEU A 79 -3.75 -14.77 1.57
CA LEU A 79 -3.15 -15.58 0.51
C LEU A 79 -3.37 -17.08 0.76
N GLU A 80 -3.31 -17.52 2.00
CA GLU A 80 -3.62 -18.92 2.36
C GLU A 80 -5.04 -19.30 1.95
N THR A 81 -6.02 -18.41 2.12
CA THR A 81 -7.40 -18.66 1.67
C THR A 81 -7.50 -18.84 0.16
N GLN A 82 -6.54 -18.30 -0.58
CA GLN A 82 -6.45 -18.42 -2.05
C GLN A 82 -5.52 -19.54 -2.50
N GLY A 83 -5.05 -20.37 -1.56
CA GLY A 83 -4.10 -21.45 -1.88
C GLY A 83 -2.69 -21.02 -2.18
N VAL A 84 -2.29 -19.82 -1.76
CA VAL A 84 -0.97 -19.25 -2.00
C VAL A 84 -0.17 -19.20 -0.71
N THR A 85 1.03 -19.78 -0.73
CA THR A 85 1.99 -19.71 0.37
C THR A 85 3.24 -19.01 -0.13
N LEU A 86 3.64 -17.94 0.54
CA LEU A 86 4.86 -17.21 0.20
C LEU A 86 6.08 -17.95 0.74
N PRO A 87 7.21 -17.95 0.00
CA PRO A 87 8.45 -18.49 0.53
C PRO A 87 8.96 -17.67 1.71
N GLU A 88 9.78 -18.30 2.55
CA GLU A 88 10.45 -17.59 3.63
C GLU A 88 11.33 -16.46 3.06
N GLY A 89 11.28 -15.30 3.70
CA GLY A 89 12.02 -14.13 3.22
C GLY A 89 11.40 -13.41 2.03
N ALA A 90 10.18 -13.78 1.63
CA ALA A 90 9.47 -13.09 0.55
C ALA A 90 9.35 -11.59 0.84
N ARG A 91 9.48 -10.78 -0.20
CA ARG A 91 9.38 -9.33 -0.10
C ARG A 91 7.99 -8.87 -0.50
N VAL A 92 7.47 -7.91 0.25
CA VAL A 92 6.18 -7.28 -0.03
C VAL A 92 6.38 -5.79 -0.24
N ARG A 93 6.04 -5.32 -1.43
CA ARG A 93 5.96 -3.89 -1.75
C ARG A 93 4.50 -3.50 -1.83
N LEU A 94 4.15 -2.44 -1.16
CA LEU A 94 2.80 -1.90 -1.15
C LEU A 94 2.80 -0.50 -1.76
N VAL A 95 2.07 -0.34 -2.86
CA VAL A 95 1.84 0.97 -3.49
C VAL A 95 0.49 1.47 -3.00
N THR A 96 0.51 2.54 -2.22
CA THR A 96 -0.67 3.03 -1.51
C THR A 96 -0.61 4.53 -1.29
N LEU A 97 -1.78 5.12 -0.99
CA LEU A 97 -1.87 6.50 -0.54
C LEU A 97 -1.76 6.56 0.99
N PRO A 98 -0.94 7.46 1.53
CA PRO A 98 -0.83 7.63 2.98
C PRO A 98 -2.03 8.39 3.54
N ARG A 99 -2.22 8.32 4.86
CA ARG A 99 -3.00 9.34 5.57
C ARG A 99 -2.21 10.65 5.57
N ILE A 100 -2.91 11.74 5.35
CA ILE A 100 -2.35 13.09 5.41
C ILE A 100 -3.08 13.83 6.52
N ALA A 101 -2.35 14.19 7.58
CA ALA A 101 -2.90 14.84 8.78
C ALA A 101 -4.12 14.09 9.35
N GLY A 102 -4.10 12.76 9.32
CA GLY A 102 -5.17 11.89 9.81
C GLY A 102 -6.28 11.58 8.82
N TYR A 103 -6.32 12.27 7.67
CA TYR A 103 -7.31 12.03 6.63
C TYR A 103 -6.82 10.98 5.65
N ILE A 104 -7.69 10.01 5.32
CA ILE A 104 -7.39 8.99 4.34
C ILE A 104 -8.33 9.05 3.14
N PHE A 105 -7.72 8.99 1.95
CA PHE A 105 -8.40 8.71 0.70
C PHE A 105 -7.57 7.66 -0.04
N ASN A 106 -7.97 6.40 0.02
CA ASN A 106 -7.19 5.30 -0.52
C ASN A 106 -8.13 4.30 -1.23
N PRO A 107 -8.59 4.64 -2.46
CA PRO A 107 -9.57 3.81 -3.17
C PRO A 107 -8.99 2.49 -3.65
N VAL A 108 -7.69 2.42 -3.89
CA VAL A 108 -7.02 1.24 -4.40
C VAL A 108 -5.57 1.20 -3.95
N CYS A 109 -5.07 0.03 -3.62
CA CYS A 109 -3.66 -0.20 -3.40
C CYS A 109 -3.21 -1.52 -4.02
N PHE A 110 -1.92 -1.62 -4.30
CA PHE A 110 -1.32 -2.72 -5.03
C PHE A 110 -0.22 -3.35 -4.18
N TYR A 111 -0.30 -4.66 -4.02
CA TYR A 111 0.74 -5.45 -3.36
C TYR A 111 1.54 -6.19 -4.43
N PHE A 112 2.84 -6.00 -4.43
CA PHE A 112 3.76 -6.73 -5.31
C PHE A 112 4.61 -7.67 -4.46
N LEU A 113 4.43 -8.96 -4.69
CA LEU A 113 5.05 -10.02 -3.91
C LEU A 113 6.17 -10.65 -4.72
N SER A 114 7.34 -10.72 -4.13
CA SER A 114 8.53 -11.30 -4.77
C SER A 114 9.24 -12.27 -3.84
N ASP A 115 10.11 -13.10 -4.44
CA ASP A 115 10.99 -13.95 -3.67
C ASP A 115 12.13 -13.14 -3.01
N PRO A 116 12.96 -13.74 -2.14
CA PRO A 116 14.06 -13.02 -1.50
C PRO A 116 15.05 -12.39 -2.49
N GLU A 117 15.16 -12.92 -3.69
CA GLU A 117 16.03 -12.40 -4.74
C GLU A 117 15.40 -11.31 -5.60
N GLY A 118 14.10 -11.00 -5.33
CA GLY A 118 13.38 -9.94 -6.03
C GLY A 118 12.64 -10.40 -7.29
N ARG A 119 12.52 -11.71 -7.53
CA ARG A 119 11.74 -12.23 -8.66
C ARG A 119 10.25 -12.12 -8.37
N PRO A 120 9.43 -11.55 -9.29
CA PRO A 120 8.00 -11.42 -9.08
C PRO A 120 7.33 -12.79 -8.94
N LEU A 121 6.45 -12.90 -7.94
CA LEU A 121 5.64 -14.11 -7.69
C LEU A 121 4.15 -13.85 -7.92
N HIS A 122 3.61 -12.82 -7.27
CA HIS A 122 2.19 -12.50 -7.30
C HIS A 122 1.99 -10.99 -7.21
N ALA A 123 0.83 -10.54 -7.68
CA ALA A 123 0.33 -9.19 -7.43
C ALA A 123 -1.10 -9.29 -6.89
N LEU A 124 -1.42 -8.45 -5.92
CA LEU A 124 -2.73 -8.38 -5.31
C LEU A 124 -3.23 -6.94 -5.36
N VAL A 125 -4.47 -6.76 -5.75
CA VAL A 125 -5.13 -5.45 -5.78
C VAL A 125 -6.19 -5.42 -4.68
N GLU A 126 -6.08 -4.45 -3.78
CA GLU A 126 -7.09 -4.19 -2.76
C GLU A 126 -7.91 -2.96 -3.16
N VAL A 127 -9.21 -3.13 -3.29
CA VAL A 127 -10.13 -2.03 -3.58
C VAL A 127 -10.86 -1.68 -2.28
N CYS A 128 -10.73 -0.44 -1.87
CA CYS A 128 -11.34 0.06 -0.64
C CYS A 128 -12.50 0.99 -0.97
N ASN A 129 -13.67 0.73 -0.38
CA ASN A 129 -14.78 1.67 -0.45
C ASN A 129 -14.53 2.84 0.50
N THR A 130 -14.45 4.03 -0.07
CA THR A 130 -14.24 5.27 0.69
C THR A 130 -15.51 5.69 1.46
N PHE A 131 -16.64 5.18 1.05
CA PHE A 131 -17.94 5.45 1.68
C PHE A 131 -18.39 4.22 2.45
N LYS A 132 -18.44 4.34 3.75
CA LYS A 132 -19.10 3.39 4.65
C LYS A 132 -20.45 3.95 5.04
#